data_e07dcf5cbe08209aa7b9f378ebf3cae3
#
_entry.id   e07dcf5cbe08209aa7b9f378ebf3cae3
#
_cell.length_a   1.000
_cell.length_b   1.000
_cell.length_c   1.000
_cell.angle_alpha   90.00
_cell.angle_beta   90.00
_cell.angle_gamma   90.00
#
_symmetry.space_group_name_H-M   'P 1'
#
loop_
_entity.id
_entity.type
_entity.pdbx_description
1 polymer ?
#
loop_
_entity_poly.entity_id
_entity_poly.type
_entity_poly.pdbx_seq_one_letter_code
_entity_poly.pdbx_strand_id
1 'polypeptide(L)'
;MIDAFGSEHAVAQPAATAAFANAVHALASHRPHACAHLEDALQVAPTLTAAHALSGMAGVLLAGRASLDEAATRLQRARLSIDRNDGATAFERALVNALDNAVAGRLRAAADVLDDFLYREPNAFLAAKLSHALRFMTGDVDGMVSLTARLSSECERSNAGYGYLLGCHAFGLEEIGRLNEAERVGRAALEIAPDDAWGLHAVAHVFETRNQVAEGSGWLEAHRGVWTRCNNLSRHFSWHLALFALGRGDHESVLDIYDREVAGDLDGDFRDFANAASMLWRLRQAGIDPGETRWAALSEVAERHARNTTLVFGQLHFLLALIGAGRLDEAADLADFIHESGRSTTDQANVSRNVGAELASALVQAERGAGLQAPVGFLARRLHRLGGSHAQRDVFLQALARMAQEAGDAVGLRQVLAVRRRHKADDRPVTEWLARSN
;
A
#
# COMPACT_ATOMS: atom_id res chain seq x y z
N MET A 1 -27.51 -9.76 14.10
CA MET A 1 -27.54 -8.30 14.42
C MET A 1 -26.73 -7.57 13.37
N ILE A 2 -27.21 -6.42 12.85
CA ILE A 2 -26.48 -5.61 11.86
C ILE A 2 -25.79 -4.44 12.58
N ASP A 3 -24.52 -4.19 12.27
CA ASP A 3 -23.75 -3.07 12.80
C ASP A 3 -23.94 -1.76 11.98
N ALA A 4 -23.36 -0.66 12.45
CA ALA A 4 -23.46 0.64 11.79
C ALA A 4 -22.82 0.70 10.39
N PHE A 5 -21.96 -0.27 10.06
CA PHE A 5 -21.27 -0.40 8.77
C PHE A 5 -21.93 -1.42 7.83
N GLY A 6 -23.15 -1.86 8.18
CA GLY A 6 -23.97 -2.75 7.37
C GLY A 6 -23.58 -4.23 7.42
N SER A 7 -22.78 -4.64 8.41
CA SER A 7 -22.34 -6.03 8.54
C SER A 7 -23.27 -6.82 9.46
N GLU A 8 -23.71 -7.99 9.04
CA GLU A 8 -24.60 -8.87 9.82
C GLU A 8 -23.78 -9.90 10.61
N HIS A 9 -24.04 -10.00 11.92
CA HIS A 9 -23.40 -10.93 12.85
C HIS A 9 -24.36 -12.00 13.37
N ALA A 10 -23.92 -13.26 13.42
CA ALA A 10 -24.69 -14.37 14.01
C ALA A 10 -24.82 -14.18 15.54
N VAL A 11 -23.77 -13.74 16.19
CA VAL A 11 -23.76 -13.47 17.63
C VAL A 11 -24.52 -12.17 17.94
N ALA A 12 -25.61 -12.25 18.68
CA ALA A 12 -26.48 -11.13 19.00
C ALA A 12 -26.14 -10.52 20.38
N GLN A 13 -24.89 -10.06 20.56
CA GLN A 13 -24.44 -9.37 21.78
C GLN A 13 -24.13 -7.90 21.48
N PRO A 14 -24.96 -6.92 21.87
CA PRO A 14 -24.80 -5.52 21.50
C PRO A 14 -23.44 -4.93 21.84
N ALA A 15 -22.86 -5.26 23.00
CA ALA A 15 -21.55 -4.77 23.41
C ALA A 15 -20.41 -5.27 22.50
N ALA A 16 -20.45 -6.55 22.09
CA ALA A 16 -19.48 -7.13 21.16
C ALA A 16 -19.60 -6.52 19.75
N THR A 17 -20.85 -6.33 19.27
CA THR A 17 -21.12 -5.69 17.98
C THR A 17 -20.66 -4.22 17.98
N ALA A 18 -20.84 -3.50 19.07
CA ALA A 18 -20.37 -2.12 19.19
C ALA A 18 -18.83 -2.05 19.20
N ALA A 19 -18.17 -2.93 19.96
CA ALA A 19 -16.70 -2.99 19.96
C ALA A 19 -16.14 -3.37 18.57
N PHE A 20 -16.79 -4.30 17.86
CA PHE A 20 -16.45 -4.64 16.48
C PHE A 20 -16.64 -3.44 15.53
N ALA A 21 -17.75 -2.71 15.64
CA ALA A 21 -17.97 -1.51 14.83
C ALA A 21 -16.91 -0.42 15.11
N ASN A 22 -16.44 -0.28 16.36
CA ASN A 22 -15.31 0.59 16.68
C ASN A 22 -14.01 0.14 16.02
N ALA A 23 -13.76 -1.18 15.92
CA ALA A 23 -12.61 -1.71 15.19
C ALA A 23 -12.71 -1.40 13.69
N VAL A 24 -13.90 -1.55 13.09
CA VAL A 24 -14.16 -1.19 11.69
C VAL A 24 -13.94 0.31 11.46
N HIS A 25 -14.44 1.16 12.35
CA HIS A 25 -14.20 2.60 12.29
C HIS A 25 -12.70 2.95 12.37
N ALA A 26 -11.98 2.35 13.33
CA ALA A 26 -10.54 2.55 13.48
C ALA A 26 -9.75 2.10 12.23
N LEU A 27 -10.16 1.00 11.59
CA LEU A 27 -9.60 0.56 10.31
C LEU A 27 -9.93 1.53 9.17
N ALA A 28 -11.17 2.01 9.08
CA ALA A 28 -11.64 2.95 8.07
C ALA A 28 -10.87 4.28 8.13
N SER A 29 -10.71 4.82 9.35
CA SER A 29 -10.03 6.10 9.62
C SER A 29 -8.52 5.97 9.87
N HIS A 30 -7.96 4.77 9.69
CA HIS A 30 -6.54 4.46 9.92
C HIS A 30 -6.03 4.80 11.34
N ARG A 31 -6.87 4.63 12.36
CA ARG A 31 -6.49 4.82 13.77
C ARG A 31 -5.71 3.60 14.31
N PRO A 32 -4.82 3.79 15.30
CA PRO A 32 -3.95 2.72 15.78
C PRO A 32 -4.65 1.64 16.62
N HIS A 33 -5.92 1.86 17.05
CA HIS A 33 -6.58 1.03 18.07
C HIS A 33 -7.48 -0.08 17.53
N ALA A 34 -7.48 -0.37 16.22
CA ALA A 34 -8.34 -1.39 15.63
C ALA A 34 -8.18 -2.77 16.28
N CYS A 35 -6.92 -3.20 16.55
CA CYS A 35 -6.66 -4.48 17.19
C CYS A 35 -7.19 -4.54 18.63
N ALA A 36 -7.05 -3.46 19.41
CA ALA A 36 -7.56 -3.38 20.78
C ALA A 36 -9.09 -3.55 20.80
N HIS A 37 -9.80 -2.85 19.92
CA HIS A 37 -11.26 -3.00 19.80
C HIS A 37 -11.69 -4.40 19.36
N LEU A 38 -10.89 -5.11 18.55
CA LEU A 38 -11.18 -6.51 18.22
C LEU A 38 -11.00 -7.44 19.43
N GLU A 39 -9.97 -7.21 20.24
CA GLU A 39 -9.79 -7.98 21.48
C GLU A 39 -10.91 -7.67 22.49
N ASP A 40 -11.35 -6.42 22.62
CA ASP A 40 -12.51 -6.06 23.44
C ASP A 40 -13.78 -6.80 22.98
N ALA A 41 -14.02 -6.84 21.66
CA ALA A 41 -15.15 -7.59 21.09
C ALA A 41 -15.09 -9.09 21.41
N LEU A 42 -13.88 -9.69 21.33
CA LEU A 42 -13.66 -11.11 21.63
C LEU A 42 -13.69 -11.43 23.13
N GLN A 43 -13.36 -10.48 24.01
CA GLN A 43 -13.55 -10.64 25.46
C GLN A 43 -15.04 -10.77 25.81
N VAL A 44 -15.90 -9.97 25.15
CA VAL A 44 -17.36 -10.01 25.36
C VAL A 44 -17.96 -11.23 24.67
N ALA A 45 -17.58 -11.52 23.43
CA ALA A 45 -18.10 -12.62 22.63
C ALA A 45 -16.95 -13.43 22.00
N PRO A 46 -16.41 -14.43 22.72
CA PRO A 46 -15.27 -15.23 22.23
C PRO A 46 -15.54 -16.02 20.95
N THR A 47 -16.78 -16.16 20.55
CA THR A 47 -17.21 -16.83 19.31
C THR A 47 -17.67 -15.86 18.22
N LEU A 48 -17.33 -14.57 18.33
CA LEU A 48 -17.64 -13.60 17.27
C LEU A 48 -16.75 -13.88 16.04
N THR A 49 -17.32 -14.60 15.08
CA THR A 49 -16.63 -15.09 13.86
C THR A 49 -15.99 -13.95 13.09
N ALA A 50 -16.71 -12.83 12.90
CA ALA A 50 -16.23 -11.68 12.17
C ALA A 50 -14.98 -11.05 12.81
N ALA A 51 -14.89 -11.03 14.17
CA ALA A 51 -13.72 -10.46 14.86
C ALA A 51 -12.46 -11.33 14.66
N HIS A 52 -12.59 -12.65 14.73
CA HIS A 52 -11.50 -13.56 14.39
C HIS A 52 -11.06 -13.41 12.93
N ALA A 53 -12.02 -13.35 12.00
CA ALA A 53 -11.73 -13.21 10.57
C ALA A 53 -11.06 -11.87 10.26
N LEU A 54 -11.51 -10.76 10.85
CA LEU A 54 -10.90 -9.45 10.66
C LEU A 54 -9.49 -9.37 11.29
N SER A 55 -9.30 -9.95 12.49
CA SER A 55 -7.96 -10.08 13.09
C SER A 55 -6.98 -10.83 12.18
N GLY A 56 -7.43 -11.94 11.59
CA GLY A 56 -6.65 -12.71 10.62
C GLY A 56 -6.34 -11.90 9.35
N MET A 57 -7.33 -11.19 8.81
CA MET A 57 -7.14 -10.35 7.63
C MET A 57 -6.15 -9.19 7.91
N ALA A 58 -6.20 -8.58 9.10
CA ALA A 58 -5.21 -7.59 9.51
C ALA A 58 -3.78 -8.18 9.50
N GLY A 59 -3.60 -9.42 9.96
CA GLY A 59 -2.32 -10.14 9.88
C GLY A 59 -1.84 -10.34 8.44
N VAL A 60 -2.73 -10.69 7.51
CA VAL A 60 -2.41 -10.79 6.08
C VAL A 60 -1.95 -9.43 5.52
N LEU A 61 -2.65 -8.34 5.87
CA LEU A 61 -2.33 -6.99 5.39
C LEU A 61 -0.99 -6.44 5.93
N LEU A 62 -0.48 -6.97 7.05
CA LEU A 62 0.87 -6.66 7.55
C LEU A 62 1.98 -7.31 6.71
N ALA A 63 1.64 -8.32 5.90
CA ALA A 63 2.53 -8.95 4.93
C ALA A 63 3.86 -9.48 5.50
N GLY A 64 3.90 -9.85 6.78
CA GLY A 64 5.00 -10.53 7.44
C GLY A 64 4.74 -12.03 7.59
N ARG A 65 5.80 -12.86 7.65
CA ARG A 65 5.65 -14.31 7.88
C ARG A 65 4.97 -14.60 9.21
N ALA A 66 5.45 -14.00 10.31
CA ALA A 66 4.87 -14.20 11.63
C ALA A 66 3.40 -13.74 11.71
N SER A 67 3.06 -12.62 11.08
CA SER A 67 1.68 -12.14 11.03
C SER A 67 0.78 -13.03 10.16
N LEU A 68 1.33 -13.69 9.15
CA LEU A 68 0.61 -14.67 8.34
C LEU A 68 0.35 -15.97 9.12
N ASP A 69 1.29 -16.42 9.95
CA ASP A 69 1.10 -17.58 10.85
C ASP A 69 0.00 -17.30 11.89
N GLU A 70 -0.02 -16.09 12.47
CA GLU A 70 -1.11 -15.67 13.35
C GLU A 70 -2.44 -15.57 12.59
N ALA A 71 -2.45 -15.08 11.34
CA ALA A 71 -3.64 -15.04 10.49
C ALA A 71 -4.21 -16.46 10.26
N ALA A 72 -3.35 -17.46 10.05
CA ALA A 72 -3.77 -18.85 9.94
C ALA A 72 -4.40 -19.36 11.25
N THR A 73 -3.85 -18.99 12.40
CA THR A 73 -4.42 -19.31 13.73
C THR A 73 -5.80 -18.65 13.90
N ARG A 74 -5.93 -17.37 13.51
CA ARG A 74 -7.24 -16.66 13.56
C ARG A 74 -8.27 -17.27 12.62
N LEU A 75 -7.86 -17.76 11.45
CA LEU A 75 -8.72 -18.50 10.54
C LEU A 75 -9.30 -19.76 11.20
N GLN A 76 -8.47 -20.54 11.90
CA GLN A 76 -8.95 -21.73 12.62
C GLN A 76 -9.97 -21.36 13.71
N ARG A 77 -9.71 -20.29 14.46
CA ARG A 77 -10.66 -19.80 15.47
C ARG A 77 -11.98 -19.34 14.85
N ALA A 78 -11.92 -18.64 13.70
CA ALA A 78 -13.13 -18.22 12.99
C ALA A 78 -13.98 -19.43 12.55
N ARG A 79 -13.35 -20.49 12.02
CA ARG A 79 -14.03 -21.74 11.64
C ARG A 79 -14.68 -22.43 12.85
N LEU A 80 -13.96 -22.57 13.95
CA LEU A 80 -14.51 -23.15 15.19
C LEU A 80 -15.66 -22.31 15.77
N SER A 81 -15.66 -21.00 15.55
CA SER A 81 -16.74 -20.11 15.99
C SER A 81 -18.02 -20.36 15.18
N ILE A 82 -17.91 -20.63 13.89
CA ILE A 82 -19.06 -21.00 13.04
C ILE A 82 -19.76 -22.25 13.59
N ASP A 83 -18.98 -23.29 13.92
CA ASP A 83 -19.52 -24.54 14.46
C ASP A 83 -20.20 -24.33 15.82
N ARG A 84 -19.62 -23.49 16.69
CA ARG A 84 -20.13 -23.18 18.02
C ARG A 84 -21.40 -22.30 18.02
N ASN A 85 -21.57 -21.49 16.98
CA ASN A 85 -22.72 -20.59 16.82
C ASN A 85 -23.90 -21.25 16.06
N ASP A 86 -23.86 -22.56 15.79
CA ASP A 86 -24.83 -23.26 14.95
C ASP A 86 -25.00 -22.62 13.56
N GLY A 87 -23.92 -22.00 13.03
CA GLY A 87 -23.86 -21.41 11.71
C GLY A 87 -23.19 -20.03 11.68
N ALA A 88 -23.22 -19.43 10.52
CA ALA A 88 -22.68 -18.10 10.26
C ALA A 88 -23.60 -17.31 9.34
N THR A 89 -23.56 -15.98 9.40
CA THR A 89 -24.23 -15.12 8.41
C THR A 89 -23.54 -15.22 7.04
N ALA A 90 -24.17 -14.68 6.00
CA ALA A 90 -23.55 -14.60 4.68
C ALA A 90 -22.26 -13.74 4.72
N PHE A 91 -22.27 -12.65 5.51
CA PHE A 91 -21.11 -11.80 5.73
C PHE A 91 -19.95 -12.56 6.40
N GLU A 92 -20.20 -13.27 7.49
CA GLU A 92 -19.17 -14.02 8.20
C GLU A 92 -18.57 -15.13 7.34
N ARG A 93 -19.41 -15.84 6.56
CA ARG A 93 -18.91 -16.83 5.59
C ARG A 93 -18.02 -16.19 4.51
N ALA A 94 -18.41 -15.04 3.99
CA ALA A 94 -17.61 -14.32 3.00
C ALA A 94 -16.24 -13.91 3.57
N LEU A 95 -16.21 -13.36 4.80
CA LEU A 95 -14.95 -12.99 5.47
C LEU A 95 -14.05 -14.20 5.72
N VAL A 96 -14.57 -15.32 6.20
CA VAL A 96 -13.79 -16.53 6.48
C VAL A 96 -13.24 -17.12 5.19
N ASN A 97 -14.05 -17.19 4.11
CA ASN A 97 -13.61 -17.68 2.82
C ASN A 97 -12.56 -16.77 2.17
N ALA A 98 -12.70 -15.44 2.32
CA ALA A 98 -11.69 -14.48 1.87
C ALA A 98 -10.38 -14.66 2.65
N LEU A 99 -10.45 -14.80 3.97
CA LEU A 99 -9.28 -15.05 4.81
C LEU A 99 -8.59 -16.37 4.46
N ASP A 100 -9.34 -17.44 4.18
CA ASP A 100 -8.77 -18.72 3.75
C ASP A 100 -7.96 -18.61 2.46
N ASN A 101 -8.51 -17.90 1.47
CA ASN A 101 -7.78 -17.59 0.23
C ASN A 101 -6.55 -16.72 0.49
N ALA A 102 -6.68 -15.69 1.32
CA ALA A 102 -5.60 -14.75 1.60
C ALA A 102 -4.42 -15.41 2.33
N VAL A 103 -4.69 -16.24 3.35
CA VAL A 103 -3.67 -17.03 4.06
C VAL A 103 -2.96 -18.01 3.13
N ALA A 104 -3.68 -18.56 2.15
CA ALA A 104 -3.08 -19.41 1.10
C ALA A 104 -2.31 -18.62 0.01
N GLY A 105 -2.17 -17.29 0.15
CA GLY A 105 -1.48 -16.43 -0.82
C GLY A 105 -2.27 -16.14 -2.09
N ARG A 106 -3.58 -16.41 -2.12
CA ARG A 106 -4.51 -16.13 -3.23
C ARG A 106 -5.28 -14.84 -2.96
N LEU A 107 -4.56 -13.70 -2.91
CA LEU A 107 -5.13 -12.41 -2.54
C LEU A 107 -6.20 -11.92 -3.51
N ARG A 108 -6.04 -12.19 -4.82
CA ARG A 108 -7.04 -11.84 -5.84
C ARG A 108 -8.32 -12.64 -5.64
N ALA A 109 -8.22 -13.95 -5.42
CA ALA A 109 -9.38 -14.78 -5.13
C ALA A 109 -10.07 -14.37 -3.82
N ALA A 110 -9.31 -13.93 -2.81
CA ALA A 110 -9.87 -13.37 -1.59
C ALA A 110 -10.70 -12.10 -1.86
N ALA A 111 -10.19 -11.20 -2.70
CA ALA A 111 -10.94 -10.01 -3.11
C ALA A 111 -12.20 -10.38 -3.91
N ASP A 112 -12.10 -11.33 -4.84
CA ASP A 112 -13.24 -11.77 -5.66
C ASP A 112 -14.36 -12.38 -4.80
N VAL A 113 -14.04 -13.15 -3.75
CA VAL A 113 -15.02 -13.66 -2.77
C VAL A 113 -15.80 -12.53 -2.09
N LEU A 114 -15.10 -11.46 -1.71
CA LEU A 114 -15.72 -10.27 -1.10
C LEU A 114 -16.58 -9.51 -2.09
N ASP A 115 -16.13 -9.37 -3.33
CA ASP A 115 -16.89 -8.69 -4.39
C ASP A 115 -18.17 -9.44 -4.75
N ASP A 116 -18.13 -10.79 -4.84
CA ASP A 116 -19.30 -11.63 -5.08
C ASP A 116 -20.34 -11.49 -3.96
N PHE A 117 -19.87 -11.38 -2.71
CA PHE A 117 -20.75 -11.10 -1.58
C PHE A 117 -21.39 -9.70 -1.70
N LEU A 118 -20.60 -8.68 -2.05
CA LEU A 118 -21.04 -7.28 -2.18
C LEU A 118 -22.03 -7.03 -3.33
N TYR A 119 -22.19 -7.95 -4.28
CA TYR A 119 -23.29 -7.87 -5.28
C TYR A 119 -24.67 -8.02 -4.65
N ARG A 120 -24.77 -8.72 -3.51
CA ARG A 120 -26.04 -8.94 -2.80
C ARG A 120 -26.18 -8.03 -1.59
N GLU A 121 -25.06 -7.64 -0.98
CA GLU A 121 -25.01 -6.88 0.27
C GLU A 121 -24.11 -5.63 0.10
N PRO A 122 -24.54 -4.62 -0.71
CA PRO A 122 -23.72 -3.46 -1.04
C PRO A 122 -23.41 -2.55 0.17
N ASN A 123 -24.15 -2.70 1.26
CA ASN A 123 -23.98 -1.93 2.49
C ASN A 123 -22.88 -2.47 3.43
N ALA A 124 -22.30 -3.65 3.16
CA ALA A 124 -21.25 -4.25 3.99
C ALA A 124 -19.89 -3.58 3.76
N PHE A 125 -19.72 -2.37 4.30
CA PHE A 125 -18.53 -1.53 4.07
C PHE A 125 -17.20 -2.24 4.36
N LEU A 126 -17.12 -3.04 5.43
CA LEU A 126 -15.87 -3.74 5.77
C LEU A 126 -15.42 -4.67 4.63
N ALA A 127 -16.34 -5.40 4.00
CA ALA A 127 -16.01 -6.26 2.86
C ALA A 127 -15.45 -5.42 1.68
N ALA A 128 -16.04 -4.24 1.41
CA ALA A 128 -15.55 -3.32 0.38
C ALA A 128 -14.15 -2.78 0.71
N LYS A 129 -13.89 -2.39 1.96
CA LYS A 129 -12.58 -1.90 2.41
C LYS A 129 -11.49 -2.97 2.30
N LEU A 130 -11.80 -4.21 2.67
CA LEU A 130 -10.86 -5.34 2.58
C LEU A 130 -10.58 -5.73 1.13
N SER A 131 -11.60 -5.82 0.27
CA SER A 131 -11.42 -6.06 -1.17
C SER A 131 -10.53 -4.98 -1.79
N HIS A 132 -10.81 -3.70 -1.51
CA HIS A 132 -9.98 -2.57 -1.97
C HIS A 132 -8.51 -2.73 -1.54
N ALA A 133 -8.25 -3.09 -0.27
CA ALA A 133 -6.88 -3.28 0.23
C ALA A 133 -6.15 -4.45 -0.46
N LEU A 134 -6.82 -5.59 -0.65
CA LEU A 134 -6.26 -6.76 -1.34
C LEU A 134 -5.95 -6.48 -2.81
N ARG A 135 -6.82 -5.75 -3.51
CA ARG A 135 -6.60 -5.33 -4.90
C ARG A 135 -5.45 -4.32 -5.00
N PHE A 136 -5.34 -3.40 -4.05
CA PHE A 136 -4.19 -2.49 -3.96
C PHE A 136 -2.87 -3.25 -3.81
N MET A 137 -2.80 -4.27 -2.94
CA MET A 137 -1.60 -5.11 -2.75
C MET A 137 -1.23 -5.93 -3.99
N THR A 138 -2.17 -6.21 -4.87
CA THR A 138 -1.97 -7.00 -6.10
C THR A 138 -1.92 -6.16 -7.37
N GLY A 139 -1.99 -4.82 -7.26
CA GLY A 139 -1.96 -3.89 -8.38
C GLY A 139 -3.19 -4.00 -9.31
N ASP A 140 -4.33 -4.44 -8.79
CA ASP A 140 -5.59 -4.57 -9.51
C ASP A 140 -6.41 -3.27 -9.39
N VAL A 141 -5.94 -2.23 -10.05
CA VAL A 141 -6.55 -0.88 -10.01
C VAL A 141 -7.93 -0.89 -10.66
N ASP A 142 -8.11 -1.60 -11.77
CA ASP A 142 -9.39 -1.71 -12.47
C ASP A 142 -10.47 -2.33 -11.57
N GLY A 143 -10.11 -3.39 -10.82
CA GLY A 143 -11.00 -3.99 -9.83
C GLY A 143 -11.36 -3.04 -8.70
N MET A 144 -10.39 -2.26 -8.17
CA MET A 144 -10.66 -1.24 -7.16
C MET A 144 -11.67 -0.21 -7.63
N VAL A 145 -11.48 0.33 -8.84
CA VAL A 145 -12.36 1.37 -9.41
C VAL A 145 -13.74 0.82 -9.70
N SER A 146 -13.84 -0.34 -10.35
CA SER A 146 -15.11 -0.95 -10.74
C SER A 146 -15.98 -1.24 -9.52
N LEU A 147 -15.40 -1.83 -8.47
CA LEU A 147 -16.09 -2.12 -7.22
C LEU A 147 -16.60 -0.83 -6.56
N THR A 148 -15.70 0.13 -6.32
CA THR A 148 -16.05 1.35 -5.58
C THR A 148 -16.99 2.26 -6.36
N ALA A 149 -16.91 2.31 -7.69
CA ALA A 149 -17.86 3.04 -8.54
C ALA A 149 -19.28 2.47 -8.39
N ARG A 150 -19.44 1.15 -8.48
CA ARG A 150 -20.72 0.48 -8.28
C ARG A 150 -21.27 0.75 -6.87
N LEU A 151 -20.48 0.47 -5.84
CA LEU A 151 -20.92 0.61 -4.46
C LEU A 151 -21.23 2.07 -4.08
N SER A 152 -20.56 3.07 -4.68
CA SER A 152 -20.88 4.49 -4.45
C SER A 152 -22.31 4.87 -4.87
N SER A 153 -22.92 4.09 -5.78
CA SER A 153 -24.30 4.30 -6.22
C SER A 153 -25.30 3.39 -5.52
N GLU A 154 -24.88 2.23 -5.02
CA GLU A 154 -25.74 1.20 -4.42
C GLU A 154 -25.78 1.26 -2.88
N CYS A 155 -24.67 1.65 -2.24
CA CYS A 155 -24.60 1.77 -0.79
C CYS A 155 -25.46 2.93 -0.27
N GLU A 156 -26.17 2.71 0.81
CA GLU A 156 -26.98 3.73 1.45
C GLU A 156 -26.12 4.86 2.02
N ARG A 157 -26.50 6.11 1.75
CA ARG A 157 -25.76 7.29 2.25
C ARG A 157 -25.79 7.43 3.77
N SER A 158 -26.74 6.78 4.43
CA SER A 158 -26.87 6.72 5.90
C SER A 158 -25.90 5.71 6.53
N ASN A 159 -25.27 4.82 5.73
CA ASN A 159 -24.27 3.88 6.22
C ASN A 159 -23.04 4.61 6.76
N ALA A 160 -22.58 4.25 7.97
CA ALA A 160 -21.42 4.89 8.60
C ALA A 160 -20.12 4.75 7.77
N GLY A 161 -20.06 3.77 6.87
CA GLY A 161 -18.92 3.53 5.96
C GLY A 161 -18.97 4.35 4.67
N TYR A 162 -20.08 5.05 4.35
CA TYR A 162 -20.28 5.66 3.03
C TYR A 162 -19.20 6.71 2.68
N GLY A 163 -18.83 7.59 3.62
CA GLY A 163 -17.78 8.59 3.39
C GLY A 163 -16.43 7.93 3.10
N TYR A 164 -16.06 6.92 3.86
CA TYR A 164 -14.80 6.16 3.65
C TYR A 164 -14.81 5.34 2.36
N LEU A 165 -15.98 4.89 1.90
CA LEU A 165 -16.14 4.25 0.59
C LEU A 165 -15.84 5.24 -0.54
N LEU A 166 -16.31 6.48 -0.42
CA LEU A 166 -15.98 7.55 -1.36
C LEU A 166 -14.47 7.86 -1.38
N GLY A 167 -13.80 7.84 -0.23
CA GLY A 167 -12.35 7.98 -0.15
C GLY A 167 -11.61 6.86 -0.90
N CYS A 168 -12.06 5.61 -0.76
CA CYS A 168 -11.55 4.49 -1.55
C CYS A 168 -11.79 4.69 -3.06
N HIS A 169 -12.97 5.19 -3.44
CA HIS A 169 -13.28 5.50 -4.84
C HIS A 169 -12.41 6.62 -5.40
N ALA A 170 -12.21 7.69 -4.63
CA ALA A 170 -11.34 8.80 -5.01
C ALA A 170 -9.91 8.34 -5.29
N PHE A 171 -9.37 7.46 -4.44
CA PHE A 171 -8.04 6.88 -4.66
C PHE A 171 -7.96 6.04 -5.93
N GLY A 172 -8.95 5.18 -6.20
CA GLY A 172 -9.01 4.41 -7.44
C GLY A 172 -9.09 5.30 -8.69
N LEU A 173 -9.90 6.36 -8.65
CA LEU A 173 -10.01 7.35 -9.73
C LEU A 173 -8.68 8.06 -10.00
N GLU A 174 -7.93 8.37 -8.94
CA GLU A 174 -6.61 8.99 -9.06
C GLU A 174 -5.62 8.04 -9.75
N GLU A 175 -5.55 6.76 -9.34
CA GLU A 175 -4.67 5.75 -9.93
C GLU A 175 -4.96 5.48 -11.44
N ILE A 176 -6.19 5.71 -11.92
CA ILE A 176 -6.53 5.64 -13.36
C ILE A 176 -6.42 7.01 -14.08
N GLY A 177 -5.96 8.06 -13.41
CA GLY A 177 -5.73 9.39 -13.98
C GLY A 177 -6.99 10.27 -14.14
N ARG A 178 -8.14 9.90 -13.53
CA ARG A 178 -9.36 10.74 -13.51
C ARG A 178 -9.28 11.83 -12.43
N LEU A 179 -8.22 12.65 -12.47
CA LEU A 179 -7.77 13.51 -11.37
C LEU A 179 -8.83 14.54 -10.92
N ASN A 180 -9.57 15.16 -11.84
CA ASN A 180 -10.59 16.14 -11.44
C ASN A 180 -11.74 15.49 -10.68
N GLU A 181 -12.08 14.27 -11.03
CA GLU A 181 -13.12 13.52 -10.37
C GLU A 181 -12.63 12.96 -9.04
N ALA A 182 -11.40 12.44 -8.99
CA ALA A 182 -10.75 11.99 -7.77
C ALA A 182 -10.72 13.09 -6.70
N GLU A 183 -10.31 14.31 -7.07
CA GLU A 183 -10.31 15.44 -6.15
C GLU A 183 -11.71 15.79 -5.64
N ARG A 184 -12.68 15.88 -6.56
CA ARG A 184 -14.07 16.19 -6.19
C ARG A 184 -14.67 15.15 -5.25
N VAL A 185 -14.46 13.86 -5.55
CA VAL A 185 -14.97 12.75 -4.72
C VAL A 185 -14.24 12.68 -3.38
N GLY A 186 -12.92 12.85 -3.36
CA GLY A 186 -12.13 12.85 -2.12
C GLY A 186 -12.51 14.00 -1.18
N ARG A 187 -12.78 15.20 -1.71
CA ARG A 187 -13.28 16.32 -0.90
C ARG A 187 -14.69 16.04 -0.36
N ALA A 188 -15.58 15.48 -1.17
CA ALA A 188 -16.93 15.09 -0.73
C ALA A 188 -16.89 13.96 0.31
N ALA A 189 -15.92 13.05 0.25
CA ALA A 189 -15.68 12.04 1.28
C ALA A 189 -15.41 12.68 2.65
N LEU A 190 -14.56 13.72 2.68
CA LEU A 190 -14.22 14.45 3.91
C LEU A 190 -15.36 15.29 4.47
N GLU A 191 -16.31 15.75 3.66
CA GLU A 191 -17.52 16.43 4.14
C GLU A 191 -18.42 15.46 4.92
N ILE A 192 -18.43 14.16 4.55
CA ILE A 192 -19.25 13.13 5.20
C ILE A 192 -18.50 12.46 6.36
N ALA A 193 -17.23 12.13 6.17
CA ALA A 193 -16.33 11.52 7.13
C ALA A 193 -15.06 12.39 7.31
N PRO A 194 -15.08 13.40 8.20
CA PRO A 194 -13.97 14.35 8.36
C PRO A 194 -12.64 13.72 8.82
N ASP A 195 -12.68 12.48 9.29
CA ASP A 195 -11.51 11.68 9.68
C ASP A 195 -11.13 10.60 8.65
N ASP A 196 -11.68 10.66 7.45
CA ASP A 196 -11.26 9.78 6.34
C ASP A 196 -9.85 10.13 5.84
N ALA A 197 -8.85 9.53 6.49
CA ALA A 197 -7.47 9.70 6.12
C ALA A 197 -7.16 9.19 4.69
N TRP A 198 -7.92 8.20 4.19
CA TRP A 198 -7.69 7.66 2.84
C TRP A 198 -8.20 8.59 1.75
N GLY A 199 -9.35 9.23 1.94
CA GLY A 199 -9.85 10.29 1.05
C GLY A 199 -8.96 11.52 1.05
N LEU A 200 -8.45 11.93 2.23
CA LEU A 200 -7.46 12.99 2.35
C LEU A 200 -6.17 12.68 1.57
N HIS A 201 -5.69 11.45 1.68
CA HIS A 201 -4.54 10.92 0.97
C HIS A 201 -4.76 10.89 -0.56
N ALA A 202 -5.95 10.49 -1.02
CA ALA A 202 -6.27 10.51 -2.44
C ALA A 202 -6.18 11.92 -3.06
N VAL A 203 -6.62 12.95 -2.33
CA VAL A 203 -6.47 14.34 -2.77
C VAL A 203 -5.00 14.80 -2.79
N ALA A 204 -4.19 14.35 -1.81
CA ALA A 204 -2.75 14.63 -1.82
C ALA A 204 -2.05 14.02 -3.05
N HIS A 205 -2.44 12.79 -3.44
CA HIS A 205 -1.98 12.15 -4.67
C HIS A 205 -2.36 12.93 -5.93
N VAL A 206 -3.57 13.51 -5.99
CA VAL A 206 -3.97 14.37 -7.11
C VAL A 206 -2.99 15.55 -7.28
N PHE A 207 -2.63 16.22 -6.19
CA PHE A 207 -1.65 17.32 -6.24
C PHE A 207 -0.25 16.84 -6.65
N GLU A 208 0.16 15.67 -6.17
CA GLU A 208 1.44 15.09 -6.56
C GLU A 208 1.48 14.75 -8.04
N THR A 209 0.45 14.09 -8.56
CA THR A 209 0.33 13.70 -9.97
C THR A 209 0.31 14.92 -10.89
N ARG A 210 -0.36 16.01 -10.48
CA ARG A 210 -0.37 17.28 -11.21
C ARG A 210 0.91 18.11 -11.04
N ASN A 211 1.86 17.66 -10.22
CA ASN A 211 3.04 18.44 -9.82
C ASN A 211 2.69 19.79 -9.17
N GLN A 212 1.58 19.86 -8.46
CA GLN A 212 1.09 21.03 -7.71
C GLN A 212 1.66 20.99 -6.28
N VAL A 213 3.00 21.15 -6.17
CA VAL A 213 3.73 20.89 -4.92
C VAL A 213 3.39 21.85 -3.78
N ALA A 214 3.09 23.13 -4.10
CA ALA A 214 2.72 24.13 -3.10
C ALA A 214 1.32 23.87 -2.54
N GLU A 215 0.36 23.57 -3.43
CA GLU A 215 -1.02 23.26 -3.08
C GLU A 215 -1.10 21.95 -2.30
N GLY A 216 -0.32 20.93 -2.70
CA GLY A 216 -0.22 19.66 -2.00
C GLY A 216 0.35 19.80 -0.58
N SER A 217 1.42 20.58 -0.41
CA SER A 217 1.95 20.91 0.92
C SER A 217 0.91 21.63 1.77
N GLY A 218 0.26 22.67 1.22
CA GLY A 218 -0.79 23.44 1.90
C GLY A 218 -1.98 22.56 2.30
N TRP A 219 -2.37 21.61 1.43
CA TRP A 219 -3.43 20.64 1.71
C TRP A 219 -3.09 19.77 2.93
N LEU A 220 -1.91 19.17 2.95
CA LEU A 220 -1.48 18.31 4.05
C LEU A 220 -1.32 19.09 5.36
N GLU A 221 -0.74 20.29 5.33
CA GLU A 221 -0.60 21.12 6.52
C GLU A 221 -1.96 21.56 7.08
N ALA A 222 -2.91 21.93 6.23
CA ALA A 222 -4.27 22.31 6.68
C ALA A 222 -5.00 21.15 7.37
N HIS A 223 -4.65 19.90 7.06
CA HIS A 223 -5.28 18.69 7.62
C HIS A 223 -4.36 17.94 8.61
N ARG A 224 -3.25 18.56 9.06
CA ARG A 224 -2.28 17.93 9.97
C ARG A 224 -2.96 17.33 11.22
N GLY A 225 -3.94 18.00 11.79
CA GLY A 225 -4.71 17.52 12.95
C GLY A 225 -5.52 16.23 12.70
N VAL A 226 -5.76 15.85 11.45
CA VAL A 226 -6.43 14.58 11.10
C VAL A 226 -5.40 13.47 10.96
N TRP A 227 -4.41 13.62 10.07
CA TRP A 227 -3.53 12.55 9.67
C TRP A 227 -2.41 12.23 10.68
N THR A 228 -1.99 13.17 11.53
CA THR A 228 -1.01 12.88 12.60
C THR A 228 -1.53 11.93 13.67
N ARG A 229 -2.85 11.73 13.74
CA ARG A 229 -3.47 10.75 14.64
C ARG A 229 -3.64 9.37 14.02
N CYS A 230 -3.20 9.17 12.78
CA CYS A 230 -3.27 7.88 12.11
C CYS A 230 -2.19 6.91 12.64
N ASN A 231 -2.35 5.64 12.34
CA ASN A 231 -1.32 4.61 12.51
C ASN A 231 -0.09 4.94 11.63
N ASN A 232 0.61 3.95 11.11
CA ASN A 232 1.73 4.14 10.20
C ASN A 232 1.42 5.03 8.96
N LEU A 233 0.15 5.21 8.60
CA LEU A 233 -0.25 6.14 7.53
C LEU A 233 0.17 7.59 7.84
N SER A 234 0.35 7.98 9.11
CA SER A 234 0.88 9.29 9.49
C SER A 234 2.28 9.53 8.89
N ARG A 235 3.17 8.53 8.95
CA ARG A 235 4.52 8.60 8.35
C ARG A 235 4.46 8.66 6.82
N HIS A 236 3.47 8.01 6.22
CA HIS A 236 3.25 8.10 4.78
C HIS A 236 2.80 9.51 4.34
N PHE A 237 2.00 10.21 5.13
CA PHE A 237 1.69 11.61 4.89
C PHE A 237 2.94 12.51 4.99
N SER A 238 3.79 12.28 5.98
CA SER A 238 5.07 12.98 6.12
C SER A 238 6.00 12.68 4.93
N TRP A 239 5.97 11.45 4.40
CA TRP A 239 6.67 11.10 3.17
C TRP A 239 6.15 11.90 1.96
N HIS A 240 4.83 12.13 1.83
CA HIS A 240 4.28 13.02 0.80
C HIS A 240 4.74 14.47 0.99
N LEU A 241 4.80 14.99 2.23
CA LEU A 241 5.38 16.31 2.50
C LEU A 241 6.83 16.40 2.04
N ALA A 242 7.62 15.35 2.29
CA ALA A 242 8.99 15.25 1.82
C ALA A 242 9.07 15.17 0.28
N LEU A 243 8.13 14.48 -0.40
CA LEU A 243 8.05 14.51 -1.87
C LEU A 243 7.74 15.90 -2.42
N PHE A 244 6.84 16.65 -1.78
CA PHE A 244 6.56 18.04 -2.18
C PHE A 244 7.77 18.96 -1.92
N ALA A 245 8.52 18.77 -0.83
CA ALA A 245 9.77 19.49 -0.58
C ALA A 245 10.82 19.16 -1.63
N LEU A 246 10.98 17.88 -1.98
CA LEU A 246 11.88 17.44 -3.05
C LEU A 246 11.50 18.07 -4.40
N GLY A 247 10.20 18.11 -4.73
CA GLY A 247 9.69 18.75 -5.94
C GLY A 247 9.99 20.26 -6.04
N ARG A 248 10.16 20.94 -4.89
CA ARG A 248 10.63 22.35 -4.82
C ARG A 248 12.15 22.50 -4.84
N GLY A 249 12.91 21.40 -4.76
CA GLY A 249 14.36 21.44 -4.59
C GLY A 249 14.82 21.82 -3.17
N ASP A 250 13.93 21.73 -2.19
CA ASP A 250 14.21 22.04 -0.78
C ASP A 250 14.72 20.78 -0.06
N HIS A 251 15.97 20.43 -0.36
CA HIS A 251 16.59 19.19 0.11
C HIS A 251 16.85 19.19 1.63
N GLU A 252 17.03 20.36 2.24
CA GLU A 252 17.20 20.49 3.68
C GLU A 252 15.91 20.08 4.41
N SER A 253 14.76 20.59 3.96
CA SER A 253 13.45 20.19 4.49
C SER A 253 13.17 18.69 4.24
N VAL A 254 13.60 18.12 3.12
CA VAL A 254 13.44 16.68 2.87
C VAL A 254 14.15 15.85 3.94
N LEU A 255 15.41 16.20 4.26
CA LEU A 255 16.20 15.47 5.26
C LEU A 255 15.65 15.68 6.69
N ASP A 256 15.19 16.90 7.03
CA ASP A 256 14.57 17.18 8.33
C ASP A 256 13.28 16.39 8.52
N ILE A 257 12.38 16.37 7.53
CA ILE A 257 11.14 15.58 7.56
C ILE A 257 11.48 14.08 7.61
N TYR A 258 12.48 13.63 6.85
CA TYR A 258 12.93 12.24 6.87
C TYR A 258 13.34 11.82 8.28
N ASP A 259 14.24 12.56 8.91
CA ASP A 259 14.80 12.20 10.22
C ASP A 259 13.76 12.25 11.35
N ARG A 260 12.85 13.23 11.32
CA ARG A 260 11.89 13.43 12.42
C ARG A 260 10.61 12.62 12.27
N GLU A 261 10.14 12.42 11.03
CA GLU A 261 8.77 11.94 10.82
C GLU A 261 8.70 10.65 9.98
N VAL A 262 9.60 10.45 8.98
CA VAL A 262 9.54 9.29 8.09
C VAL A 262 10.26 8.08 8.67
N ALA A 263 11.46 8.25 9.21
CA ALA A 263 12.33 7.18 9.68
C ALA A 263 12.09 6.75 11.15
N GLY A 264 10.93 7.11 11.73
CA GLY A 264 10.69 6.96 13.17
C GLY A 264 10.58 5.52 13.69
N ASP A 265 10.07 4.56 12.89
CA ASP A 265 9.94 3.15 13.25
C ASP A 265 10.12 2.28 12.01
N LEU A 266 11.35 1.91 11.76
CA LEU A 266 11.73 1.14 10.57
C LEU A 266 11.53 -0.37 10.71
N ASP A 267 11.45 -0.87 11.95
CA ASP A 267 11.27 -2.29 12.27
C ASP A 267 9.80 -2.73 12.30
N GLY A 268 8.86 -1.79 12.49
CA GLY A 268 7.47 -2.10 12.81
C GLY A 268 6.63 -2.51 11.60
N ASP A 269 6.80 -1.84 10.45
CA ASP A 269 5.97 -2.06 9.26
C ASP A 269 6.79 -1.84 7.98
N PHE A 270 6.74 -2.80 7.05
CA PHE A 270 7.47 -2.69 5.78
C PHE A 270 7.09 -1.45 4.97
N ARG A 271 5.88 -0.89 5.15
CA ARG A 271 5.43 0.32 4.45
C ARG A 271 6.17 1.56 4.93
N ASP A 272 6.46 1.66 6.22
CA ASP A 272 7.28 2.73 6.78
C ASP A 272 8.72 2.62 6.27
N PHE A 273 9.25 1.40 6.27
CA PHE A 273 10.55 1.13 5.67
C PHE A 273 10.60 1.50 4.18
N ALA A 274 9.56 1.12 3.41
CA ALA A 274 9.49 1.43 1.98
C ALA A 274 9.45 2.95 1.72
N ASN A 275 8.72 3.72 2.54
CA ASN A 275 8.73 5.18 2.49
C ASN A 275 10.15 5.74 2.69
N ALA A 276 10.84 5.27 3.74
CA ALA A 276 12.19 5.71 4.09
C ALA A 276 13.21 5.34 2.98
N ALA A 277 13.25 4.08 2.57
CA ALA A 277 14.16 3.61 1.53
C ALA A 277 13.95 4.34 0.19
N SER A 278 12.68 4.53 -0.21
CA SER A 278 12.35 5.22 -1.44
C SER A 278 12.72 6.71 -1.42
N MET A 279 12.65 7.36 -0.24
CA MET A 279 13.05 8.77 -0.11
C MET A 279 14.55 8.94 -0.25
N LEU A 280 15.36 8.14 0.45
CA LEU A 280 16.82 8.20 0.32
C LEU A 280 17.25 7.88 -1.12
N TRP A 281 16.58 6.92 -1.77
CA TRP A 281 16.88 6.59 -3.15
C TRP A 281 16.58 7.75 -4.10
N ARG A 282 15.47 8.48 -3.90
CA ARG A 282 15.13 9.67 -4.70
C ARG A 282 16.14 10.79 -4.50
N LEU A 283 16.62 11.04 -3.27
CA LEU A 283 17.69 12.01 -3.00
C LEU A 283 18.97 11.63 -3.77
N ARG A 284 19.40 10.36 -3.66
CA ARG A 284 20.55 9.85 -4.42
C ARG A 284 20.37 10.04 -5.94
N GLN A 285 19.18 9.79 -6.47
CA GLN A 285 18.87 10.00 -7.89
C GLN A 285 18.90 11.47 -8.28
N ALA A 286 18.54 12.37 -7.39
CA ALA A 286 18.66 13.82 -7.59
C ALA A 286 20.11 14.34 -7.43
N GLY A 287 21.09 13.46 -7.17
CA GLY A 287 22.49 13.83 -6.96
C GLY A 287 22.79 14.37 -5.56
N ILE A 288 21.87 14.15 -4.61
CA ILE A 288 22.01 14.56 -3.21
C ILE A 288 22.44 13.33 -2.39
N ASP A 289 23.55 13.46 -1.65
CA ASP A 289 23.99 12.44 -0.72
C ASP A 289 23.15 12.48 0.56
N PRO A 290 22.36 11.43 0.86
CA PRO A 290 21.59 11.40 2.11
C PRO A 290 22.43 11.03 3.35
N GLY A 291 23.70 10.69 3.17
CA GLY A 291 24.65 10.31 4.21
C GLY A 291 24.66 8.81 4.56
N GLU A 292 25.85 8.30 4.88
CA GLU A 292 26.09 6.88 5.17
C GLU A 292 25.27 6.36 6.36
N THR A 293 25.11 7.17 7.41
CA THR A 293 24.39 6.77 8.63
C THR A 293 22.93 6.36 8.33
N ARG A 294 22.23 7.08 7.46
CA ARG A 294 20.84 6.76 7.09
C ARG A 294 20.76 5.45 6.30
N TRP A 295 21.70 5.24 5.36
CA TRP A 295 21.78 3.99 4.61
C TRP A 295 22.15 2.80 5.52
N ALA A 296 23.07 2.98 6.45
CA ALA A 296 23.46 1.94 7.42
C ALA A 296 22.25 1.50 8.25
N ALA A 297 21.49 2.45 8.82
CA ALA A 297 20.29 2.16 9.59
C ALA A 297 19.25 1.36 8.78
N LEU A 298 18.99 1.75 7.52
CA LEU A 298 18.10 0.98 6.66
C LEU A 298 18.63 -0.42 6.32
N SER A 299 19.94 -0.54 6.06
CA SER A 299 20.51 -1.84 5.67
C SER A 299 20.48 -2.87 6.82
N GLU A 300 20.63 -2.43 8.06
CA GLU A 300 20.48 -3.30 9.24
C GLU A 300 19.04 -3.83 9.39
N VAL A 301 18.05 -3.00 9.14
CA VAL A 301 16.63 -3.42 9.13
C VAL A 301 16.37 -4.36 7.95
N ALA A 302 16.92 -4.05 6.76
CA ALA A 302 16.79 -4.89 5.59
C ALA A 302 17.33 -6.32 5.83
N GLU A 303 18.47 -6.45 6.49
CA GLU A 303 19.06 -7.75 6.86
C GLU A 303 18.09 -8.60 7.71
N ARG A 304 17.41 -7.99 8.67
CA ARG A 304 16.47 -8.69 9.56
C ARG A 304 15.14 -9.05 8.90
N HIS A 305 14.61 -8.20 8.02
CA HIS A 305 13.20 -8.25 7.60
C HIS A 305 12.97 -8.58 6.13
N ALA A 306 13.95 -8.42 5.24
CA ALA A 306 13.75 -8.54 3.81
C ALA A 306 13.16 -9.91 3.39
N ARG A 307 13.61 -11.00 4.01
CA ARG A 307 13.13 -12.36 3.75
C ARG A 307 11.87 -12.72 4.52
N ASN A 308 11.49 -11.93 5.53
CA ASN A 308 10.28 -12.11 6.32
C ASN A 308 9.05 -11.44 5.69
N THR A 309 9.27 -10.43 4.84
CA THR A 309 8.20 -9.75 4.11
C THR A 309 7.70 -10.63 2.97
N THR A 310 6.38 -10.78 2.85
CA THR A 310 5.74 -11.65 1.86
C THR A 310 5.42 -10.95 0.54
N LEU A 311 5.52 -9.61 0.48
CA LEU A 311 5.25 -8.81 -0.71
C LEU A 311 6.55 -8.47 -1.45
N VAL A 312 6.60 -8.77 -2.74
CA VAL A 312 7.72 -8.42 -3.63
C VAL A 312 7.98 -6.91 -3.64
N PHE A 313 6.92 -6.09 -3.56
CA PHE A 313 7.03 -4.64 -3.42
C PHE A 313 7.91 -4.24 -2.21
N GLY A 314 7.64 -4.82 -1.04
CA GLY A 314 8.45 -4.57 0.16
C GLY A 314 9.89 -5.07 0.00
N GLN A 315 10.07 -6.28 -0.52
CA GLN A 315 11.40 -6.88 -0.75
C GLN A 315 12.27 -6.01 -1.66
N LEU A 316 11.69 -5.40 -2.70
CA LEU A 316 12.41 -4.48 -3.59
C LEU A 316 12.86 -3.20 -2.88
N HIS A 317 12.12 -2.70 -1.88
CA HIS A 317 12.55 -1.54 -1.09
C HIS A 317 13.69 -1.92 -0.12
N PHE A 318 13.66 -3.12 0.46
CA PHE A 318 14.80 -3.65 1.20
C PHE A 318 16.03 -3.79 0.32
N LEU A 319 15.85 -4.23 -0.93
CA LEU A 319 16.92 -4.31 -1.92
C LEU A 319 17.54 -2.92 -2.20
N LEU A 320 16.71 -1.87 -2.36
CA LEU A 320 17.20 -0.50 -2.55
C LEU A 320 18.05 -0.03 -1.37
N ALA A 321 17.68 -0.39 -0.15
CA ALA A 321 18.43 -0.04 1.05
C ALA A 321 19.79 -0.74 1.11
N LEU A 322 19.86 -2.04 0.80
CA LEU A 322 21.12 -2.78 0.72
C LEU A 322 22.05 -2.21 -0.35
N ILE A 323 21.51 -1.91 -1.53
CA ILE A 323 22.28 -1.26 -2.62
C ILE A 323 22.76 0.12 -2.17
N GLY A 324 21.90 0.94 -1.57
CA GLY A 324 22.24 2.28 -1.10
C GLY A 324 23.36 2.30 -0.06
N ALA A 325 23.43 1.25 0.77
CA ALA A 325 24.49 1.03 1.74
C ALA A 325 25.75 0.36 1.16
N GLY A 326 25.80 0.08 -0.13
CA GLY A 326 26.93 -0.61 -0.78
C GLY A 326 27.03 -2.12 -0.49
N ARG A 327 26.00 -2.71 0.14
CA ARG A 327 25.95 -4.15 0.51
C ARG A 327 25.47 -4.99 -0.68
N LEU A 328 26.28 -4.99 -1.76
CA LEU A 328 25.88 -5.57 -3.05
C LEU A 328 25.78 -7.10 -3.07
N ASP A 329 26.49 -7.79 -2.20
CA ASP A 329 26.40 -9.26 -2.11
C ASP A 329 25.10 -9.67 -1.44
N GLU A 330 24.72 -9.03 -0.33
CA GLU A 330 23.42 -9.28 0.31
C GLU A 330 22.24 -8.83 -0.58
N ALA A 331 22.43 -7.77 -1.37
CA ALA A 331 21.44 -7.36 -2.37
C ALA A 331 21.28 -8.43 -3.45
N ALA A 332 22.37 -9.07 -3.91
CA ALA A 332 22.30 -10.18 -4.85
C ALA A 332 21.61 -11.40 -4.25
N ASP A 333 21.95 -11.77 -3.02
CA ASP A 333 21.29 -12.86 -2.30
C ASP A 333 19.78 -12.62 -2.13
N LEU A 334 19.37 -11.36 -1.92
CA LEU A 334 17.95 -11.00 -1.86
C LEU A 334 17.29 -11.07 -3.24
N ALA A 335 17.98 -10.68 -4.31
CA ALA A 335 17.47 -10.80 -5.67
C ALA A 335 17.25 -12.28 -6.05
N ASP A 336 18.17 -13.16 -5.68
CA ASP A 336 18.03 -14.61 -5.87
C ASP A 336 16.85 -15.16 -5.06
N PHE A 337 16.68 -14.73 -3.82
CA PHE A 337 15.51 -15.10 -3.00
C PHE A 337 14.19 -14.67 -3.63
N ILE A 338 14.11 -13.44 -4.19
CA ILE A 338 12.93 -12.97 -4.92
C ILE A 338 12.68 -13.85 -6.14
N HIS A 339 13.73 -14.21 -6.88
CA HIS A 339 13.62 -15.12 -8.05
C HIS A 339 13.08 -16.49 -7.64
N GLU A 340 13.63 -17.10 -6.59
CA GLU A 340 13.19 -18.41 -6.11
C GLU A 340 11.75 -18.42 -5.61
N SER A 341 11.31 -17.33 -4.97
CA SER A 341 9.92 -17.17 -4.52
C SER A 341 8.91 -17.29 -5.66
N GLY A 342 9.33 -16.98 -6.87
CA GLY A 342 8.54 -17.14 -8.09
C GLY A 342 8.14 -18.58 -8.42
N ARG A 343 8.74 -19.60 -7.80
CA ARG A 343 8.41 -21.02 -8.05
C ARG A 343 7.09 -21.48 -7.43
N SER A 344 6.55 -20.74 -6.46
CA SER A 344 5.27 -21.09 -5.83
C SER A 344 4.07 -20.69 -6.69
N THR A 345 2.85 -21.02 -6.23
CA THR A 345 1.59 -20.74 -6.93
C THR A 345 0.84 -19.53 -6.40
N THR A 346 1.44 -18.78 -5.47
CA THR A 346 0.81 -17.59 -4.87
C THR A 346 0.76 -16.40 -5.84
N ASP A 347 -0.08 -15.41 -5.54
CA ASP A 347 -0.12 -14.17 -6.32
C ASP A 347 1.23 -13.45 -6.31
N GLN A 348 1.93 -13.46 -5.18
CA GLN A 348 3.25 -12.84 -5.06
C GLN A 348 4.34 -13.59 -5.85
N ALA A 349 4.23 -14.90 -5.97
CA ALA A 349 5.08 -15.66 -6.90
C ALA A 349 4.86 -15.25 -8.36
N ASN A 350 3.60 -14.97 -8.72
CA ASN A 350 3.29 -14.44 -10.06
C ASN A 350 3.86 -13.03 -10.26
N VAL A 351 3.84 -12.16 -9.23
CA VAL A 351 4.49 -10.84 -9.25
C VAL A 351 6.00 -10.99 -9.44
N SER A 352 6.64 -11.90 -8.68
CA SER A 352 8.07 -12.18 -8.82
C SER A 352 8.43 -12.57 -10.25
N ARG A 353 7.75 -13.58 -10.81
CA ARG A 353 8.00 -14.05 -12.20
C ARG A 353 7.79 -13.00 -13.28
N ASN A 354 6.82 -12.10 -13.08
CA ASN A 354 6.43 -11.16 -14.13
C ASN A 354 7.18 -9.83 -14.11
N VAL A 355 7.75 -9.45 -12.96
CA VAL A 355 8.45 -8.16 -12.83
C VAL A 355 9.50 -8.15 -11.72
N GLY A 356 9.21 -8.77 -10.55
CA GLY A 356 10.03 -8.56 -9.35
C GLY A 356 11.44 -9.09 -9.47
N ALA A 357 11.60 -10.33 -9.93
CA ALA A 357 12.90 -10.98 -10.05
C ALA A 357 13.80 -10.29 -11.08
N GLU A 358 13.24 -9.94 -12.25
CA GLU A 358 13.98 -9.25 -13.30
C GLU A 358 14.38 -7.83 -12.89
N LEU A 359 13.49 -7.10 -12.20
CA LEU A 359 13.79 -5.77 -11.66
C LEU A 359 14.88 -5.83 -10.58
N ALA A 360 14.80 -6.78 -9.64
CA ALA A 360 15.80 -6.96 -8.59
C ALA A 360 17.19 -7.24 -9.17
N SER A 361 17.27 -8.20 -10.11
CA SER A 361 18.52 -8.53 -10.80
C SER A 361 19.08 -7.33 -11.56
N ALA A 362 18.22 -6.59 -12.29
CA ALA A 362 18.64 -5.43 -13.06
C ALA A 362 19.22 -4.32 -12.17
N LEU A 363 18.60 -4.05 -11.01
CA LEU A 363 19.10 -3.05 -10.04
C LEU A 363 20.48 -3.42 -9.50
N VAL A 364 20.69 -4.69 -9.11
CA VAL A 364 21.98 -5.17 -8.60
C VAL A 364 23.06 -5.13 -9.69
N GLN A 365 22.73 -5.58 -10.91
CA GLN A 365 23.67 -5.60 -12.02
C GLN A 365 24.12 -4.19 -12.44
N ALA A 366 23.20 -3.23 -12.46
CA ALA A 366 23.51 -1.84 -12.76
C ALA A 366 24.54 -1.27 -11.78
N GLU A 367 24.37 -1.51 -10.49
CA GLU A 367 25.31 -1.03 -9.46
C GLU A 367 26.66 -1.76 -9.48
N ARG A 368 26.70 -3.01 -9.98
CA ARG A 368 27.95 -3.75 -10.24
C ARG A 368 28.66 -3.37 -11.56
N GLY A 369 28.08 -2.46 -12.34
CA GLY A 369 28.63 -2.06 -13.63
C GLY A 369 28.55 -3.13 -14.72
N ALA A 370 27.69 -4.12 -14.58
CA ALA A 370 27.58 -5.26 -15.51
C ALA A 370 26.81 -4.96 -16.81
N GLY A 371 26.46 -3.71 -17.06
CA GLY A 371 25.66 -3.30 -18.22
C GLY A 371 24.19 -3.71 -18.12
N LEU A 372 23.37 -3.12 -18.99
CA LEU A 372 21.92 -3.33 -18.97
C LEU A 372 21.57 -4.65 -19.68
N GLN A 373 21.17 -5.66 -18.91
CA GLN A 373 20.74 -6.97 -19.44
C GLN A 373 19.22 -7.06 -19.67
N ALA A 374 18.43 -6.19 -19.00
CA ALA A 374 16.97 -6.23 -19.04
C ALA A 374 16.42 -5.07 -19.89
N PRO A 375 15.35 -5.31 -20.69
CA PRO A 375 14.69 -4.25 -21.44
C PRO A 375 13.89 -3.34 -20.49
N VAL A 376 14.47 -2.22 -20.07
CA VAL A 376 13.89 -1.28 -19.07
C VAL A 376 12.47 -0.83 -19.42
N GLY A 377 12.16 -0.62 -20.69
CA GLY A 377 10.82 -0.27 -21.15
C GLY A 377 9.78 -1.38 -20.93
N PHE A 378 10.21 -2.64 -20.97
CA PHE A 378 9.35 -3.78 -20.65
C PHE A 378 9.05 -3.85 -19.15
N LEU A 379 10.07 -3.67 -18.32
CA LEU A 379 9.93 -3.59 -16.87
C LEU A 379 9.02 -2.43 -16.46
N ALA A 380 9.26 -1.23 -16.97
CA ALA A 380 8.47 -0.04 -16.67
C ALA A 380 6.95 -0.26 -16.89
N ARG A 381 6.58 -0.89 -18.01
CA ARG A 381 5.16 -1.19 -18.29
C ARG A 381 4.52 -2.19 -17.34
N ARG A 382 5.31 -2.97 -16.60
CA ARG A 382 4.85 -4.02 -15.68
C ARG A 382 4.90 -3.65 -14.22
N LEU A 383 5.46 -2.49 -13.86
CA LEU A 383 5.60 -2.07 -12.46
C LEU A 383 4.26 -2.00 -11.71
N HIS A 384 3.15 -1.73 -12.40
CA HIS A 384 1.82 -1.75 -11.77
C HIS A 384 1.49 -3.07 -11.07
N ARG A 385 2.07 -4.20 -11.54
CA ARG A 385 1.88 -5.53 -10.96
C ARG A 385 2.49 -5.71 -9.58
N LEU A 386 3.41 -4.82 -9.17
CA LEU A 386 3.99 -4.83 -7.82
C LEU A 386 2.97 -4.51 -6.73
N GLY A 387 1.83 -3.90 -7.07
CA GLY A 387 0.97 -3.24 -6.10
C GLY A 387 1.54 -1.88 -5.66
N GLY A 388 0.98 -1.33 -4.60
CA GLY A 388 1.29 0.05 -4.19
C GLY A 388 0.69 1.09 -5.15
N SER A 389 0.88 2.38 -4.85
CA SER A 389 0.46 3.48 -5.71
C SER A 389 1.48 3.78 -6.81
N HIS A 390 1.06 4.52 -7.86
CA HIS A 390 2.01 4.98 -8.87
C HIS A 390 3.07 5.93 -8.26
N ALA A 391 2.73 6.74 -7.27
CA ALA A 391 3.68 7.57 -6.53
C ALA A 391 4.76 6.73 -5.83
N GLN A 392 4.37 5.63 -5.21
CA GLN A 392 5.32 4.70 -4.59
C GLN A 392 6.18 3.97 -5.62
N ARG A 393 5.60 3.52 -6.74
CA ARG A 393 6.33 2.82 -7.82
C ARG A 393 7.27 3.73 -8.63
N ASP A 394 7.08 5.05 -8.57
CA ASP A 394 7.88 6.01 -9.33
C ASP A 394 9.39 5.94 -9.01
N VAL A 395 9.77 5.51 -7.80
CA VAL A 395 11.19 5.28 -7.45
C VAL A 395 11.85 4.27 -8.39
N PHE A 396 11.13 3.23 -8.79
CA PHE A 396 11.63 2.23 -9.75
C PHE A 396 11.64 2.75 -11.18
N LEU A 397 10.67 3.61 -11.58
CA LEU A 397 10.71 4.28 -12.88
C LEU A 397 11.92 5.19 -12.99
N GLN A 398 12.26 5.94 -11.94
CA GLN A 398 13.46 6.76 -11.88
C GLN A 398 14.73 5.91 -11.98
N ALA A 399 14.81 4.79 -11.24
CA ALA A 399 15.93 3.88 -11.32
C ALA A 399 16.12 3.31 -12.74
N LEU A 400 15.04 2.84 -13.38
CA LEU A 400 15.06 2.32 -14.75
C LEU A 400 15.45 3.40 -15.78
N ALA A 401 15.01 4.65 -15.61
CA ALA A 401 15.39 5.76 -16.47
C ALA A 401 16.89 6.05 -16.37
N ARG A 402 17.44 6.07 -15.15
CA ARG A 402 18.88 6.24 -14.92
C ARG A 402 19.69 5.12 -15.54
N MET A 403 19.29 3.86 -15.31
CA MET A 403 19.96 2.70 -15.92
C MET A 403 19.99 2.77 -17.45
N ALA A 404 18.86 3.16 -18.08
CA ALA A 404 18.80 3.35 -19.53
C ALA A 404 19.76 4.45 -20.01
N GLN A 405 19.85 5.53 -19.27
CA GLN A 405 20.72 6.66 -19.58
C GLN A 405 22.20 6.28 -19.47
N GLU A 406 22.59 5.64 -18.37
CA GLU A 406 23.98 5.19 -18.14
C GLU A 406 24.43 4.15 -19.18
N ALA A 407 23.48 3.32 -19.67
CA ALA A 407 23.73 2.35 -20.74
C ALA A 407 23.66 2.93 -22.17
N GLY A 408 23.31 4.21 -22.33
CA GLY A 408 23.08 4.82 -23.65
C GLY A 408 21.84 4.29 -24.38
N ASP A 409 20.90 3.61 -23.69
CA ASP A 409 19.66 3.10 -24.26
C ASP A 409 18.60 4.21 -24.41
N ALA A 410 18.73 5.02 -25.45
CA ALA A 410 17.78 6.10 -25.73
C ALA A 410 16.35 5.60 -26.03
N VAL A 411 16.17 4.36 -26.51
CA VAL A 411 14.87 3.78 -26.79
C VAL A 411 14.20 3.39 -25.48
N GLY A 412 14.90 2.66 -24.62
CA GLY A 412 14.45 2.28 -23.29
C GLY A 412 14.11 3.50 -22.43
N LEU A 413 14.96 4.51 -22.42
CA LEU A 413 14.73 5.76 -21.70
C LEU A 413 13.41 6.42 -22.14
N ARG A 414 13.18 6.58 -23.46
CA ARG A 414 11.90 7.14 -23.96
C ARG A 414 10.69 6.31 -23.51
N GLN A 415 10.80 4.98 -23.50
CA GLN A 415 9.72 4.10 -23.07
C GLN A 415 9.42 4.24 -21.57
N VAL A 416 10.44 4.32 -20.73
CA VAL A 416 10.29 4.55 -19.28
C VAL A 416 9.64 5.89 -19.02
N LEU A 417 10.14 6.95 -19.64
CA LEU A 417 9.58 8.30 -19.49
C LEU A 417 8.14 8.40 -20.01
N ALA A 418 7.78 7.68 -21.07
CA ALA A 418 6.40 7.62 -21.56
C ALA A 418 5.45 6.98 -20.56
N VAL A 419 5.90 5.94 -19.82
CA VAL A 419 5.11 5.37 -18.72
C VAL A 419 4.98 6.36 -17.58
N ARG A 420 6.08 6.99 -17.15
CA ARG A 420 6.11 7.92 -16.03
C ARG A 420 5.20 9.14 -16.26
N ARG A 421 5.23 9.72 -17.47
CA ARG A 421 4.41 10.89 -17.82
C ARG A 421 2.90 10.66 -17.77
N ARG A 422 2.44 9.40 -17.79
CA ARG A 422 1.01 9.07 -17.62
C ARG A 422 0.54 9.30 -16.18
N HIS A 423 1.48 9.23 -15.23
CA HIS A 423 1.21 9.25 -13.80
C HIS A 423 1.87 10.43 -13.07
N LYS A 424 2.60 11.29 -13.77
CA LYS A 424 3.19 12.49 -13.22
C LYS A 424 3.34 13.55 -14.30
N ALA A 425 2.68 14.68 -14.10
CA ALA A 425 2.84 15.86 -14.95
C ALA A 425 4.29 16.38 -14.85
N ASP A 426 4.72 17.15 -15.84
CA ASP A 426 6.11 17.62 -16.02
C ASP A 426 6.86 17.90 -14.71
N ASP A 427 7.64 16.91 -14.30
CA ASP A 427 8.54 16.97 -13.17
C ASP A 427 9.88 17.53 -13.67
N ARG A 428 9.96 18.86 -13.70
CA ARG A 428 11.14 19.59 -14.19
C ARG A 428 12.46 19.17 -13.51
N PRO A 429 12.54 19.02 -12.17
CA PRO A 429 13.78 18.61 -11.52
C PRO A 429 14.33 17.29 -12.02
N VAL A 430 13.50 16.28 -12.19
CA VAL A 430 13.93 14.96 -12.68
C VAL A 430 14.22 15.00 -14.18
N THR A 431 13.40 15.71 -14.96
CA THR A 431 13.60 15.86 -16.40
C THR A 431 14.89 16.65 -16.70
N GLU A 432 15.18 17.71 -15.95
CA GLU A 432 16.42 18.48 -16.07
C GLU A 432 17.65 17.71 -15.59
N TRP A 433 17.52 16.92 -14.52
CA TRP A 433 18.59 16.06 -14.06
C TRP A 433 18.92 14.97 -15.10
N LEU A 434 17.92 14.32 -15.68
CA LEU A 434 18.09 13.38 -16.78
C LEU A 434 18.70 14.05 -18.03
N ALA A 435 18.42 15.34 -18.28
CA ALA A 435 19.00 16.10 -19.39
C ALA A 435 20.45 16.58 -19.14
N ARG A 436 20.84 16.87 -17.89
CA ARG A 436 22.19 17.33 -17.53
C ARG A 436 23.23 16.20 -17.46
N SER A 437 22.78 14.96 -17.44
CA SER A 437 23.68 13.78 -17.41
C SER A 437 24.10 13.36 -18.82
N ASN A 438 23.76 14.12 -19.86
CA ASN A 438 24.25 14.06 -21.23
C ASN A 438 25.37 15.10 -21.42
#